data_34a79baf6435e470faa4d9a546e58b4e
#
_entry.id   34a79baf6435e470faa4d9a546e58b4e
#
_cell.length_a   1.000
_cell.length_b   1.000
_cell.length_c   1.000
_cell.angle_alpha   90.00
_cell.angle_beta   90.00
_cell.angle_gamma   90.00
#
_symmetry.space_group_name_H-M   'P 1'
#
loop_
_entity.id
_entity.type
_entity.pdbx_description
1 polymer ?
#
loop_
_entity_poly.entity_id
_entity_poly.type
_entity_poly.pdbx_seq_one_letter_code
_entity_poly.pdbx_strand_id
1 'polypeptide(L)'
;QLFANGASAVQLGTAFAVSEEGDAHPEFKRVLAEAKAEDIVEFMSVAGLPARGVLTPWLKNYLKRESLLQSKARCGAERCAAGLHCLTVCGLRDGLAKFGQFCIDSQLAAAMRGEISKGLFFRGASRLPFGEAIRPVRELIEYMLLGRWPAALTGGAICTTASG
;
A
#
# COMPACT_ATOMS: atom_id res chain seq x y z
N GLN A 1 -2.61 10.03 20.15
CA GLN A 1 -1.28 9.60 20.61
C GLN A 1 -0.16 10.34 19.88
N LEU A 2 -0.14 10.41 18.51
CA LEU A 2 0.93 11.11 17.76
C LEU A 2 1.02 12.59 18.10
N PHE A 3 -0.10 13.29 18.17
CA PHE A 3 -0.14 14.70 18.62
C PHE A 3 0.33 14.87 20.07
N ALA A 4 -0.01 13.93 20.96
CA ALA A 4 0.50 13.96 22.34
C ALA A 4 2.02 13.75 22.40
N ASN A 5 2.61 13.13 21.39
CA ASN A 5 4.05 12.93 21.25
C ASN A 5 4.73 14.08 20.45
N GLY A 6 4.04 15.21 20.23
CA GLY A 6 4.60 16.41 19.61
C GLY A 6 4.46 16.50 18.09
N ALA A 7 3.74 15.59 17.43
CA ALA A 7 3.49 15.71 16.00
C ALA A 7 2.58 16.92 15.70
N SER A 8 2.99 17.78 14.75
CA SER A 8 2.17 18.91 14.30
C SER A 8 1.12 18.51 13.27
N ALA A 9 1.34 17.40 12.55
CA ALA A 9 0.41 16.85 11.59
C ALA A 9 0.62 15.33 11.44
N VAL A 10 -0.36 14.65 10.87
CA VAL A 10 -0.28 13.22 10.53
C VAL A 10 -0.76 13.02 9.09
N GLN A 11 -0.11 12.11 8.38
CA GLN A 11 -0.49 11.70 7.04
C GLN A 11 -1.01 10.26 7.07
N LEU A 12 -2.16 10.04 6.46
CA LEU A 12 -2.81 8.74 6.37
C LEU A 12 -3.09 8.40 4.91
N GLY A 13 -2.63 7.25 4.44
CA GLY A 13 -2.89 6.77 3.09
C GLY A 13 -3.87 5.59 3.07
N THR A 14 -3.43 4.44 3.60
CA THR A 14 -4.16 3.17 3.45
C THR A 14 -5.58 3.23 4.02
N ALA A 15 -5.78 3.89 5.16
CA ALA A 15 -7.11 4.00 5.78
C ALA A 15 -8.13 4.72 4.89
N PHE A 16 -7.69 5.75 4.15
CA PHE A 16 -8.54 6.42 3.17
C PHE A 16 -8.69 5.61 1.86
N ALA A 17 -7.64 4.91 1.44
CA ALA A 17 -7.68 4.08 0.24
C ALA A 17 -8.68 2.92 0.34
N VAL A 18 -8.99 2.45 1.56
CA VAL A 18 -9.97 1.38 1.80
C VAL A 18 -11.35 1.91 2.22
N SER A 19 -11.63 3.21 2.05
CA SER A 19 -12.94 3.79 2.34
C SER A 19 -13.98 3.46 1.27
N GLU A 20 -15.27 3.63 1.61
CA GLU A 20 -16.38 3.43 0.67
C GLU A 20 -16.26 4.36 -0.55
N GLU A 21 -15.89 5.63 -0.31
CA GLU A 21 -15.81 6.67 -1.34
C GLU A 21 -14.57 6.58 -2.24
N GLY A 22 -13.62 5.70 -1.92
CA GLY A 22 -12.46 5.48 -2.79
C GLY A 22 -12.87 4.87 -4.14
N ASP A 23 -12.38 5.41 -5.25
CA ASP A 23 -12.71 4.97 -6.62
C ASP A 23 -12.04 3.64 -7.03
N ALA A 24 -11.17 3.09 -6.19
CA ALA A 24 -10.49 1.84 -6.50
C ALA A 24 -11.47 0.66 -6.54
N HIS A 25 -11.15 -0.31 -7.39
CA HIS A 25 -11.92 -1.55 -7.51
C HIS A 25 -12.12 -2.22 -6.13
N PRO A 26 -13.27 -2.86 -5.85
CA PRO A 26 -13.52 -3.54 -4.58
C PRO A 26 -12.42 -4.53 -4.17
N GLU A 27 -11.85 -5.28 -5.11
CA GLU A 27 -10.72 -6.18 -4.85
C GLU A 27 -9.46 -5.46 -4.36
N PHE A 28 -9.19 -4.23 -4.83
CA PHE A 28 -8.09 -3.42 -4.28
C PHE A 28 -8.30 -3.14 -2.79
N LYS A 29 -9.49 -2.68 -2.44
CA LYS A 29 -9.84 -2.38 -1.05
C LYS A 29 -9.80 -3.64 -0.19
N ARG A 30 -10.33 -4.75 -0.69
CA ARG A 30 -10.33 -6.04 0.00
C ARG A 30 -8.91 -6.52 0.30
N VAL A 31 -8.04 -6.55 -0.69
CA VAL A 31 -6.62 -6.97 -0.50
C VAL A 31 -5.93 -6.14 0.55
N LEU A 32 -6.16 -4.81 0.56
CA LEU A 32 -5.56 -3.94 1.57
C LEU A 32 -6.18 -4.12 2.95
N ALA A 33 -7.49 -4.32 3.05
CA ALA A 33 -8.19 -4.44 4.32
C ALA A 33 -7.90 -5.77 5.02
N GLU A 34 -7.94 -6.88 4.28
CA GLU A 34 -7.74 -8.24 4.80
C GLU A 34 -6.27 -8.57 5.10
N ALA A 35 -5.30 -7.84 4.53
CA ALA A 35 -3.88 -8.12 4.74
C ALA A 35 -3.49 -7.99 6.22
N LYS A 36 -2.92 -9.06 6.77
CA LYS A 36 -2.39 -9.13 8.13
C LYS A 36 -0.94 -8.63 8.18
N ALA A 37 -0.38 -8.47 9.37
CA ALA A 37 0.98 -7.99 9.54
C ALA A 37 2.02 -8.90 8.85
N GLU A 38 1.81 -10.20 8.88
CA GLU A 38 2.65 -11.22 8.23
C GLU A 38 2.58 -11.21 6.70
N ASP A 39 1.51 -10.65 6.13
CA ASP A 39 1.35 -10.49 4.68
C ASP A 39 2.05 -9.26 4.14
N ILE A 40 2.57 -8.39 5.01
CA ILE A 40 3.18 -7.13 4.61
C ILE A 40 4.68 -7.27 4.65
N VAL A 41 5.30 -7.12 3.48
CA VAL A 41 6.74 -7.25 3.32
C VAL A 41 7.40 -5.93 2.95
N GLU A 42 8.62 -5.74 3.44
CA GLU A 42 9.49 -4.66 3.00
C GLU A 42 10.31 -5.14 1.80
N PHE A 43 10.50 -4.27 0.84
CA PHE A 43 11.30 -4.54 -0.34
C PHE A 43 11.88 -3.24 -0.90
N MET A 44 12.92 -3.38 -1.73
CA MET A 44 13.46 -2.25 -2.47
C MET A 44 12.66 -2.06 -3.75
N SER A 45 11.97 -0.93 -3.86
CA SER A 45 11.21 -0.61 -5.06
C SER A 45 12.12 -0.35 -6.26
N VAL A 46 11.57 -0.40 -7.46
CA VAL A 46 12.30 -0.06 -8.69
C VAL A 46 12.74 1.40 -8.76
N ALA A 47 12.22 2.25 -7.90
CA ALA A 47 12.66 3.63 -7.71
C ALA A 47 13.88 3.76 -6.78
N GLY A 48 14.42 2.64 -6.27
CA GLY A 48 15.56 2.64 -5.35
C GLY A 48 15.22 3.06 -3.92
N LEU A 49 13.94 3.08 -3.56
CA LEU A 49 13.46 3.43 -2.23
C LEU A 49 12.84 2.22 -1.53
N PRO A 50 13.07 2.06 -0.22
CA PRO A 50 12.36 1.07 0.58
C PRO A 50 10.85 1.27 0.50
N ALA A 51 10.11 0.18 0.33
CA ALA A 51 8.67 0.17 0.24
C ALA A 51 8.07 -0.98 1.03
N ARG A 52 6.79 -0.87 1.37
CA ARG A 52 6.01 -1.94 1.98
C ARG A 52 4.80 -2.25 1.13
N GLY A 53 4.54 -3.54 0.93
CA GLY A 53 3.39 -3.99 0.15
C GLY A 53 2.86 -5.33 0.62
N VAL A 54 1.62 -5.62 0.22
CA VAL A 54 1.00 -6.91 0.46
C VAL A 54 1.66 -7.97 -0.42
N LEU A 55 2.03 -9.11 0.18
CA LEU A 55 2.70 -10.23 -0.48
C LEU A 55 1.76 -10.96 -1.45
N THR A 56 1.32 -10.25 -2.48
CA THR A 56 0.55 -10.83 -3.59
C THR A 56 1.41 -11.77 -4.45
N PRO A 57 0.81 -12.62 -5.30
CA PRO A 57 1.56 -13.45 -6.24
C PRO A 57 2.54 -12.66 -7.10
N TRP A 58 2.16 -11.44 -7.50
CA TRP A 58 3.04 -10.56 -8.25
C TRP A 58 4.27 -10.13 -7.44
N LEU A 59 4.06 -9.60 -6.23
CA LEU A 59 5.17 -9.16 -5.37
C LEU A 59 6.09 -10.32 -4.99
N LYS A 60 5.51 -11.49 -4.71
CA LYS A 60 6.25 -12.73 -4.44
C LYS A 60 7.19 -13.12 -5.59
N ASN A 61 6.75 -12.94 -6.84
CA ASN A 61 7.58 -13.18 -8.01
C ASN A 61 8.67 -12.11 -8.20
N TYR A 62 8.36 -10.86 -7.91
CA TYR A 62 9.35 -9.78 -7.93
C TYR A 62 10.47 -10.02 -6.91
N LEU A 63 10.13 -10.34 -5.67
CA LEU A 63 11.10 -10.57 -4.60
C LEU A 63 12.12 -11.68 -4.92
N LYS A 64 11.73 -12.72 -5.62
CA LYS A 64 12.63 -13.78 -6.07
C LYS A 64 13.77 -13.27 -6.98
N ARG A 65 13.62 -12.11 -7.60
CA ARG A 65 14.54 -11.52 -8.56
C ARG A 65 15.09 -10.16 -8.12
N GLU A 66 14.68 -9.67 -6.98
CA GLU A 66 14.96 -8.31 -6.51
C GLU A 66 16.45 -7.97 -6.55
N SER A 67 17.30 -8.79 -5.96
CA SER A 67 18.75 -8.57 -5.92
C SER A 67 19.40 -8.53 -7.31
N LEU A 68 18.95 -9.43 -8.21
CA LEU A 68 19.41 -9.46 -9.59
C LEU A 68 18.97 -8.20 -10.34
N LEU A 69 17.72 -7.74 -10.11
CA LEU A 69 17.17 -6.58 -10.79
C LEU A 69 17.86 -5.29 -10.35
N GLN A 70 18.14 -5.14 -9.06
CA GLN A 70 18.88 -4.00 -8.53
C GLN A 70 20.31 -3.93 -9.10
N SER A 71 21.01 -5.05 -9.20
CA SER A 71 22.37 -5.08 -9.74
C SER A 71 22.45 -4.75 -11.23
N LYS A 72 21.33 -4.77 -11.97
CA LYS A 72 21.28 -4.59 -13.44
C LYS A 72 20.55 -3.32 -13.87
N ALA A 73 20.30 -2.38 -12.97
CA ALA A 73 19.73 -1.08 -13.33
C ALA A 73 20.66 -0.33 -14.32
N ARG A 74 20.10 0.16 -15.42
CA ARG A 74 20.81 0.91 -16.46
C ARG A 74 19.94 2.02 -17.00
N CYS A 75 20.52 3.18 -17.25
CA CYS A 75 19.83 4.33 -17.81
C CYS A 75 19.45 4.13 -19.28
N GLY A 76 18.20 4.49 -19.64
CA GLY A 76 17.71 4.44 -21.02
C GLY A 76 16.25 4.90 -21.10
N ALA A 77 16.02 6.16 -21.48
CA ALA A 77 14.68 6.76 -21.54
C ALA A 77 13.76 6.10 -22.60
N GLU A 78 14.34 5.50 -23.63
CA GLU A 78 13.65 4.84 -24.74
C GLU A 78 12.80 3.65 -24.33
N ARG A 79 12.96 3.15 -23.10
CA ARG A 79 12.20 1.99 -22.59
C ARG A 79 10.87 2.35 -21.96
N CYS A 80 10.66 3.64 -21.69
CA CYS A 80 9.38 4.10 -21.18
C CYS A 80 8.37 4.22 -22.32
N ALA A 81 7.25 3.50 -22.25
CA ALA A 81 6.18 3.58 -23.24
C ALA A 81 5.62 5.00 -23.43
N ALA A 82 5.66 5.83 -22.38
CA ALA A 82 5.25 7.22 -22.41
C ALA A 82 6.38 8.18 -22.83
N GLY A 83 7.63 7.71 -22.94
CA GLY A 83 8.80 8.55 -23.25
C GLY A 83 9.11 9.63 -22.20
N LEU A 84 8.58 9.50 -20.98
CA LEU A 84 8.65 10.52 -19.93
C LEU A 84 9.72 10.18 -18.88
N HIS A 85 10.37 11.21 -18.35
CA HIS A 85 11.24 11.15 -17.18
C HIS A 85 10.42 11.44 -15.90
N CYS A 86 9.52 10.52 -15.54
CA CYS A 86 8.62 10.72 -14.40
C CYS A 86 9.29 10.45 -13.04
N LEU A 87 10.36 9.69 -12.99
CA LEU A 87 11.09 9.36 -11.76
C LEU A 87 12.59 9.52 -11.96
N THR A 88 13.32 9.83 -10.88
CA THR A 88 14.79 9.88 -10.89
C THR A 88 15.38 8.51 -11.23
N VAL A 89 14.83 7.44 -10.66
CA VAL A 89 15.11 6.05 -11.02
C VAL A 89 13.82 5.38 -11.48
N CYS A 90 13.86 4.69 -12.61
CA CYS A 90 12.67 4.06 -13.20
C CYS A 90 12.95 2.61 -13.60
N GLY A 91 12.11 1.68 -13.16
CA GLY A 91 12.26 0.25 -13.44
C GLY A 91 12.25 -0.11 -14.94
N LEU A 92 11.55 0.64 -15.79
CA LEU A 92 11.57 0.41 -17.24
C LEU A 92 12.70 1.14 -17.93
N ARG A 93 12.91 2.43 -17.62
CA ARG A 93 13.96 3.24 -18.23
C ARG A 93 15.35 2.74 -17.85
N ASP A 94 15.59 2.53 -16.55
CA ASP A 94 16.89 2.27 -15.96
C ASP A 94 17.14 0.77 -15.73
N GLY A 95 16.14 -0.07 -15.98
CA GLY A 95 16.18 -1.51 -15.78
C GLY A 95 15.99 -2.33 -17.04
N LEU A 96 15.76 -3.63 -16.86
CA LEU A 96 15.55 -4.58 -17.93
C LEU A 96 14.18 -5.26 -17.78
N ALA A 97 13.19 -4.80 -18.52
CA ALA A 97 11.81 -5.32 -18.46
C ALA A 97 11.74 -6.85 -18.66
N LYS A 98 12.57 -7.41 -19.55
CA LYS A 98 12.65 -8.87 -19.77
C LYS A 98 13.08 -9.69 -18.56
N PHE A 99 13.72 -9.05 -17.56
CA PHE A 99 14.12 -9.70 -16.31
C PHE A 99 13.13 -9.41 -15.17
N GLY A 100 12.04 -8.70 -15.43
CA GLY A 100 11.01 -8.40 -14.45
C GLY A 100 11.04 -6.96 -13.91
N GLN A 101 11.86 -6.08 -14.47
CA GLN A 101 11.77 -4.63 -14.21
C GLN A 101 10.43 -4.11 -14.73
N PHE A 102 9.84 -3.17 -14.01
CA PHE A 102 8.47 -2.72 -14.27
C PHE A 102 8.30 -1.21 -14.09
N CYS A 103 7.24 -0.67 -14.68
CA CYS A 103 6.78 0.67 -14.39
C CYS A 103 5.93 0.63 -13.11
N ILE A 104 6.32 1.39 -12.09
CA ILE A 104 5.58 1.44 -10.82
C ILE A 104 4.15 1.93 -11.02
N ASP A 105 3.95 2.91 -11.90
CA ASP A 105 2.62 3.45 -12.24
C ASP A 105 1.72 2.38 -12.87
N SER A 106 2.23 1.61 -13.82
CA SER A 106 1.48 0.51 -14.44
C SER A 106 1.04 -0.55 -13.43
N GLN A 107 1.88 -0.86 -12.44
CA GLN A 107 1.54 -1.84 -11.41
C GLN A 107 0.57 -1.29 -10.37
N LEU A 108 0.65 0.00 -10.06
CA LEU A 108 -0.34 0.67 -9.23
C LEU A 108 -1.69 0.74 -9.94
N ALA A 109 -1.70 1.09 -11.22
CA ALA A 109 -2.93 1.09 -12.02
C ALA A 109 -3.58 -0.30 -12.10
N ALA A 110 -2.78 -1.36 -12.25
CA ALA A 110 -3.28 -2.73 -12.22
C ALA A 110 -3.89 -3.07 -10.83
N ALA A 111 -3.23 -2.67 -9.75
CA ALA A 111 -3.78 -2.84 -8.39
C ALA A 111 -5.11 -2.09 -8.22
N MET A 112 -5.20 -0.84 -8.66
CA MET A 112 -6.41 -0.01 -8.62
C MET A 112 -7.59 -0.65 -9.39
N ARG A 113 -7.30 -1.41 -10.45
CA ARG A 113 -8.30 -2.19 -11.20
C ARG A 113 -8.60 -3.56 -10.59
N GLY A 114 -8.00 -3.92 -9.46
CA GLY A 114 -8.22 -5.20 -8.78
C GLY A 114 -7.48 -6.39 -9.41
N GLU A 115 -6.50 -6.16 -10.27
CA GLU A 115 -5.70 -7.21 -10.93
C GLU A 115 -4.63 -7.77 -9.97
N ILE A 116 -5.02 -8.63 -9.03
CA ILE A 116 -4.15 -9.11 -7.93
C ILE A 116 -2.86 -9.78 -8.44
N SER A 117 -2.94 -10.51 -9.55
CA SER A 117 -1.78 -11.21 -10.12
C SER A 117 -0.76 -10.29 -10.81
N LYS A 118 -1.13 -9.03 -11.07
CA LYS A 118 -0.30 -8.03 -11.76
C LYS A 118 -0.05 -6.79 -10.91
N GLY A 119 -0.93 -6.49 -9.97
CA GLY A 119 -0.91 -5.26 -9.19
C GLY A 119 0.12 -5.26 -8.08
N LEU A 120 0.70 -4.08 -7.82
CA LEU A 120 1.50 -3.79 -6.64
C LEU A 120 0.62 -3.04 -5.63
N PHE A 121 0.36 -3.67 -4.51
CA PHE A 121 -0.51 -3.17 -3.45
C PHE A 121 0.35 -2.62 -2.30
N PHE A 122 0.60 -1.32 -2.30
CA PHE A 122 1.30 -0.67 -1.19
C PHE A 122 0.41 -0.60 0.05
N ARG A 123 0.97 -0.98 1.19
CA ARG A 123 0.27 -0.91 2.47
C ARG A 123 1.28 -0.76 3.62
N GLY A 124 0.95 0.11 4.56
CA GLY A 124 1.68 0.19 5.84
C GLY A 124 1.41 -1.02 6.74
N ALA A 125 2.33 -1.30 7.65
CA ALA A 125 2.23 -2.44 8.58
C ALA A 125 1.20 -2.22 9.70
N SER A 126 0.78 -0.99 9.97
CA SER A 126 -0.17 -0.67 11.04
C SER A 126 -1.54 -1.28 10.79
N ARG A 127 -2.22 -1.64 11.87
CA ARG A 127 -3.62 -2.07 11.82
C ARG A 127 -4.49 -0.92 11.29
N LEU A 128 -5.46 -1.28 10.46
CA LEU A 128 -6.48 -0.32 10.02
C LEU A 128 -7.46 -0.04 11.17
N PRO A 129 -8.01 1.18 11.26
CA PRO A 129 -8.92 1.57 12.33
C PRO A 129 -10.12 0.64 12.49
N PHE A 130 -10.69 0.18 11.38
CA PHE A 130 -11.89 -0.66 11.37
C PHE A 130 -11.62 -2.12 10.98
N GLY A 131 -10.36 -2.57 11.08
CA GLY A 131 -9.97 -3.92 10.68
C GLY A 131 -10.22 -4.15 9.20
N GLU A 132 -10.96 -5.21 8.86
CA GLU A 132 -11.29 -5.58 7.47
C GLU A 132 -12.52 -4.83 6.92
N ALA A 133 -13.24 -4.08 7.77
CA ALA A 133 -14.46 -3.40 7.36
C ALA A 133 -14.16 -2.17 6.48
N ILE A 134 -14.80 -2.12 5.31
CA ILE A 134 -14.83 -0.93 4.44
C ILE A 134 -15.92 -0.01 4.99
N ARG A 135 -15.56 1.21 5.32
CA ARG A 135 -16.44 2.17 5.98
C ARG A 135 -16.36 3.55 5.33
N PRO A 136 -17.40 4.40 5.50
CA PRO A 136 -17.37 5.77 4.98
C PRO A 136 -16.23 6.61 5.58
N VAL A 137 -15.67 7.51 4.77
CA VAL A 137 -14.63 8.46 5.20
C VAL A 137 -15.08 9.26 6.43
N ARG A 138 -16.36 9.62 6.51
CA ARG A 138 -16.91 10.34 7.66
C ARG A 138 -16.63 9.61 8.99
N GLU A 139 -16.84 8.30 9.04
CA GLU A 139 -16.59 7.51 10.24
C GLU A 139 -15.09 7.45 10.57
N LEU A 140 -14.24 7.40 9.55
CA LEU A 140 -12.80 7.46 9.74
C LEU A 140 -12.37 8.80 10.35
N ILE A 141 -12.94 9.91 9.88
CA ILE A 141 -12.67 11.25 10.44
C ILE A 141 -13.18 11.35 11.89
N GLU A 142 -14.39 10.88 12.15
CA GLU A 142 -14.97 10.87 13.51
C GLU A 142 -14.11 10.03 14.46
N TYR A 143 -13.65 8.86 14.03
CA TYR A 143 -12.73 8.04 14.80
C TYR A 143 -11.42 8.78 15.11
N MET A 144 -10.81 9.41 14.12
CA MET A 144 -9.52 10.09 14.29
C MET A 144 -9.60 11.34 15.19
N LEU A 145 -10.65 12.15 15.04
CA LEU A 145 -10.79 13.41 15.74
C LEU A 145 -11.46 13.26 17.10
N LEU A 146 -12.44 12.37 17.22
CA LEU A 146 -13.31 12.27 18.38
C LEU A 146 -13.15 10.95 19.14
N GLY A 147 -12.36 10.00 18.63
CA GLY A 147 -12.25 8.66 19.20
C GLY A 147 -13.54 7.85 19.13
N ARG A 148 -14.50 8.22 18.28
CA ARG A 148 -15.77 7.52 18.14
C ARG A 148 -15.65 6.32 17.22
N TRP A 149 -16.10 5.16 17.70
CA TRP A 149 -16.21 3.96 16.90
C TRP A 149 -17.59 3.86 16.26
N PRO A 150 -17.71 3.33 15.03
CA PRO A 150 -19.00 3.05 14.41
C PRO A 150 -19.84 2.12 15.30
N ALA A 151 -21.13 2.41 15.41
CA ALA A 151 -22.04 1.64 16.27
C ALA A 151 -22.08 0.13 15.96
N ALA A 152 -21.86 -0.26 14.70
CA ALA A 152 -21.82 -1.66 14.27
C ALA A 152 -20.58 -2.44 14.77
N LEU A 153 -19.54 -1.76 15.27
CA LEU A 153 -18.33 -2.41 15.80
C LEU A 153 -18.34 -2.50 17.33
N THR A 154 -19.33 -1.92 18.01
CA THR A 154 -19.44 -1.94 19.49
C THR A 154 -20.04 -3.23 20.03
N GLY A 155 -20.44 -4.18 19.18
CA GLY A 155 -21.02 -5.48 19.58
C GLY A 155 -20.00 -6.56 19.95
N GLY A 156 -18.71 -6.31 19.84
CA GLY A 156 -17.62 -7.21 20.27
C GLY A 156 -17.03 -6.72 21.58
N ALA A 157 -17.02 -7.56 22.60
CA ALA A 157 -16.56 -7.27 23.95
C ALA A 157 -15.32 -6.39 24.02
N ILE A 158 -15.46 -5.21 24.62
CA ILE A 158 -14.35 -4.34 25.00
C ILE A 158 -13.63 -5.04 26.15
N CYS A 159 -12.50 -5.69 25.88
CA CYS A 159 -11.60 -6.09 26.94
C CYS A 159 -10.90 -4.80 27.45
N THR A 160 -11.50 -4.17 28.43
CA THR A 160 -10.88 -3.12 29.23
C THR A 160 -9.83 -3.78 30.12
N THR A 161 -8.59 -3.84 29.67
CA THR A 161 -7.47 -4.02 30.59
C THR A 161 -7.29 -2.73 31.36
N ALA A 162 -7.91 -2.67 32.53
CA ALA A 162 -7.58 -1.68 33.53
C ALA A 162 -6.13 -1.90 33.94
N SER A 163 -5.31 -0.89 33.70
CA SER A 163 -3.94 -0.81 34.22
C SER A 163 -4.01 -0.50 35.71
N GLY A 164 -3.54 -1.42 36.54
CA GLY A 164 -3.06 -1.11 37.87
C GLY A 164 -1.66 -0.54 37.81
#